data_4940a4dddfdf7ab5e8c5f711024456f0
#
_entry.id   4940a4dddfdf7ab5e8c5f711024456f0
#
_cell.length_a   1.000
_cell.length_b   1.000
_cell.length_c   1.000
_cell.angle_alpha   90.00
_cell.angle_beta   90.00
_cell.angle_gamma   90.00
#
_symmetry.space_group_name_H-M   'P 1'
#
loop_
_entity.id
_entity.type
_entity.pdbx_description
1 polymer ?
#
loop_
_entity_poly.entity_id
_entity_poly.type
_entity_poly.pdbx_seq_one_letter_code
_entity_poly.pdbx_strand_id
1 'polypeptide(L)'
;RVPPRLGQVRFPVVDVLSKHLVDRRGDMPADASHRIHMSILLFLTQAARWPDTSIMLAESTPLLPALIQCLSWDVSTLWNTEPVPDAPGTRDAAWALERVCQSVQFLHDLYMPEGIATRNLAEKLVSAQAQAVLNGVRYAFIVALGRIAFANEPDWLMHDTQAHRRRTQLECAAMLASDLIDSVLSPNETDEIYELLAEEAE
;
A
#
# COMPACT_ATOMS: atom_id res chain seq x y z
N ARG A 1 28.33 -16.44 23.31
CA ARG A 1 27.17 -15.52 23.51
C ARG A 1 26.54 -15.33 22.13
N VAL A 2 25.35 -15.88 21.92
CA VAL A 2 24.56 -15.65 20.71
C VAL A 2 24.14 -14.18 20.75
N PRO A 3 24.38 -13.38 19.69
CA PRO A 3 23.87 -12.01 19.65
C PRO A 3 22.36 -12.04 19.75
N PRO A 4 21.72 -11.05 20.42
CA PRO A 4 20.28 -10.98 20.49
C PRO A 4 19.72 -10.95 19.06
N ARG A 5 18.74 -11.78 18.77
CA ARG A 5 18.06 -11.81 17.48
C ARG A 5 17.49 -10.42 17.22
N LEU A 6 17.86 -9.80 16.10
CA LEU A 6 17.37 -8.46 15.67
C LEU A 6 15.83 -8.35 15.72
N GLY A 7 15.09 -9.45 15.58
CA GLY A 7 13.63 -9.51 15.67
C GLY A 7 13.02 -9.19 17.06
N GLN A 8 13.82 -8.86 18.08
CA GLN A 8 13.34 -8.42 19.40
C GLN A 8 13.50 -6.92 19.64
N VAL A 9 14.12 -6.19 18.74
CA VAL A 9 14.20 -4.73 18.87
C VAL A 9 12.89 -4.13 18.39
N ARG A 10 12.00 -3.84 19.34
CA ARG A 10 10.83 -3.03 19.07
C ARG A 10 11.29 -1.62 18.73
N PHE A 11 10.87 -1.12 17.58
CA PHE A 11 11.07 0.28 17.21
C PHE A 11 9.81 1.06 17.58
N PRO A 12 9.80 1.76 18.73
CA PRO A 12 8.60 2.46 19.21
C PRO A 12 8.02 3.44 18.19
N VAL A 13 8.87 4.00 17.33
CA VAL A 13 8.45 4.91 16.26
C VAL A 13 7.55 4.19 15.25
N VAL A 14 7.90 2.99 14.83
CA VAL A 14 7.10 2.21 13.87
C VAL A 14 5.75 1.83 14.46
N ASP A 15 5.73 1.46 15.76
CA ASP A 15 4.49 1.16 16.48
C ASP A 15 3.55 2.39 16.55
N VAL A 16 4.12 3.57 16.78
CA VAL A 16 3.37 4.83 16.81
C VAL A 16 2.83 5.18 15.41
N LEU A 17 3.67 5.07 14.38
CA LEU A 17 3.26 5.34 12.99
C LEU A 17 2.15 4.38 12.53
N SER A 18 2.27 3.09 12.85
CA SER A 18 1.26 2.08 12.54
C SER A 18 -0.08 2.38 13.20
N LYS A 19 -0.09 2.82 14.45
CA LYS A 19 -1.31 3.25 15.15
C LYS A 19 -1.95 4.46 14.47
N HIS A 20 -1.15 5.44 14.07
CA HIS A 20 -1.67 6.64 13.40
C HIS A 20 -2.19 6.35 12.00
N LEU A 21 -1.67 5.35 11.30
CA LEU A 21 -2.22 4.92 10.01
C LEU A 21 -3.65 4.37 10.16
N VAL A 22 -3.92 3.61 11.23
CA VAL A 22 -5.23 2.96 11.44
C VAL A 22 -6.19 3.87 12.20
N ASP A 23 -5.69 4.80 13.00
CA ASP A 23 -6.50 5.66 13.88
C ASP A 23 -7.21 6.74 13.05
N ARG A 24 -8.35 6.39 12.49
CA ARG A 24 -9.29 7.33 11.85
C ARG A 24 -10.20 7.97 12.87
N ARG A 25 -9.64 8.69 13.84
CA ARG A 25 -10.43 9.38 14.87
C ARG A 25 -11.37 10.37 14.19
N GLY A 26 -12.67 10.17 14.40
CA GLY A 26 -13.72 11.05 13.89
C GLY A 26 -13.63 12.51 14.38
N ASP A 27 -12.76 12.78 15.35
CA ASP A 27 -12.53 14.10 15.94
C ASP A 27 -11.53 14.96 15.15
N MET A 28 -10.79 14.37 14.18
CA MET A 28 -9.79 15.09 13.40
C MET A 28 -10.40 15.56 12.07
N PRO A 29 -10.19 16.84 11.66
CA PRO A 29 -10.56 17.29 10.33
C PRO A 29 -9.96 16.39 9.24
N ALA A 30 -10.74 16.07 8.21
CA ALA A 30 -10.34 15.14 7.15
C ALA A 30 -9.04 15.56 6.43
N ASP A 31 -8.84 16.87 6.23
CA ASP A 31 -7.61 17.41 5.64
C ASP A 31 -6.37 17.25 6.53
N ALA A 32 -6.53 17.35 7.85
CA ALA A 32 -5.46 17.10 8.82
C ALA A 32 -5.09 15.61 8.86
N SER A 33 -6.09 14.74 8.86
CA SER A 33 -5.89 13.30 8.79
C SER A 33 -5.15 12.91 7.51
N HIS A 34 -5.58 13.43 6.35
CA HIS A 34 -4.91 13.20 5.08
C HIS A 34 -3.45 13.63 5.11
N ARG A 35 -3.14 14.84 5.59
CA ARG A 35 -1.76 15.35 5.68
C ARG A 35 -0.88 14.49 6.59
N ILE A 36 -1.40 14.03 7.71
CA ILE A 36 -0.66 13.14 8.62
C ILE A 36 -0.36 11.81 7.93
N HIS A 37 -1.36 11.18 7.32
CA HIS A 37 -1.16 9.91 6.59
C HIS A 37 -0.14 10.06 5.46
N MET A 38 -0.23 11.12 4.66
CA MET A 38 0.74 11.38 3.59
C MET A 38 2.15 11.60 4.15
N SER A 39 2.29 12.32 5.26
CA SER A 39 3.60 12.54 5.90
C SER A 39 4.22 11.22 6.39
N ILE A 40 3.40 10.33 6.97
CA ILE A 40 3.84 9.01 7.40
C ILE A 40 4.29 8.18 6.19
N LEU A 41 3.47 8.10 5.15
CA LEU A 41 3.78 7.32 3.95
C LEU A 41 5.04 7.82 3.24
N LEU A 42 5.21 9.14 3.11
CA LEU A 42 6.41 9.75 2.55
C LEU A 42 7.66 9.43 3.39
N PHE A 43 7.55 9.51 4.71
CA PHE A 43 8.64 9.13 5.61
C PHE A 43 9.01 7.65 5.45
N LEU A 44 8.03 6.76 5.42
CA LEU A 44 8.25 5.33 5.24
C LEU A 44 8.89 5.01 3.89
N THR A 45 8.44 5.67 2.81
CA THR A 45 9.03 5.51 1.46
C THR A 45 10.49 5.94 1.44
N GLN A 46 10.83 7.07 2.09
CA GLN A 46 12.23 7.48 2.18
C GLN A 46 13.06 6.52 3.06
N ALA A 47 12.49 6.03 4.14
CA ALA A 47 13.16 5.09 5.05
C ALA A 47 13.41 3.72 4.39
N ALA A 48 12.50 3.24 3.53
CA ALA A 48 12.64 1.97 2.81
C ALA A 48 13.82 1.93 1.82
N ARG A 49 14.33 3.09 1.42
CA ARG A 49 15.51 3.19 0.53
C ARG A 49 16.82 2.79 1.21
N TRP A 50 16.83 2.71 2.54
CA TRP A 50 18.01 2.28 3.30
C TRP A 50 17.91 0.79 3.63
N PRO A 51 18.86 -0.05 3.23
CA PRO A 51 18.77 -1.51 3.36
C PRO A 51 18.42 -2.00 4.76
N ASP A 52 19.12 -1.50 5.78
CA ASP A 52 18.88 -1.92 7.17
C ASP A 52 17.47 -1.52 7.65
N THR A 53 17.01 -0.34 7.24
CA THR A 53 15.67 0.14 7.58
C THR A 53 14.59 -0.61 6.82
N SER A 54 14.84 -0.94 5.56
CA SER A 54 13.92 -1.74 4.74
C SER A 54 13.65 -3.10 5.36
N ILE A 55 14.72 -3.81 5.82
CA ILE A 55 14.58 -5.07 6.55
C ILE A 55 13.70 -4.91 7.79
N MET A 56 14.01 -3.91 8.60
CA MET A 56 13.26 -3.61 9.82
C MET A 56 11.78 -3.33 9.54
N LEU A 57 11.49 -2.56 8.49
CA LEU A 57 10.11 -2.24 8.10
C LEU A 57 9.36 -3.48 7.61
N ALA A 58 10.00 -4.34 6.80
CA ALA A 58 9.42 -5.59 6.31
C ALA A 58 9.13 -6.60 7.44
N GLU A 59 9.96 -6.62 8.49
CA GLU A 59 9.80 -7.48 9.66
C GLU A 59 8.84 -6.92 10.72
N SER A 60 8.35 -5.69 10.54
CA SER A 60 7.49 -5.03 11.52
C SER A 60 6.09 -5.62 11.51
N THR A 61 5.75 -6.35 12.55
CA THR A 61 4.43 -7.00 12.70
C THR A 61 3.25 -6.02 12.73
N PRO A 62 3.32 -4.80 13.28
CA PRO A 62 2.20 -3.86 13.27
C PRO A 62 2.11 -3.02 11.99
N LEU A 63 3.22 -2.78 11.27
CA LEU A 63 3.24 -1.82 10.17
C LEU A 63 2.51 -2.33 8.93
N LEU A 64 2.89 -3.51 8.44
CA LEU A 64 2.32 -4.04 7.21
C LEU A 64 0.80 -4.29 7.31
N PRO A 65 0.28 -4.92 8.38
CA PRO A 65 -1.17 -5.04 8.57
C PRO A 65 -1.89 -3.69 8.62
N ALA A 66 -1.34 -2.70 9.32
CA ALA A 66 -1.91 -1.36 9.39
C ALA A 66 -1.96 -0.69 8.01
N LEU A 67 -0.87 -0.79 7.25
CA LEU A 67 -0.78 -0.23 5.91
C LEU A 67 -1.77 -0.89 4.95
N ILE A 68 -1.86 -2.22 4.94
CA ILE A 68 -2.77 -2.95 4.07
C ILE A 68 -4.23 -2.65 4.42
N GLN A 69 -4.55 -2.53 5.70
CA GLN A 69 -5.88 -2.11 6.12
C GLN A 69 -6.22 -0.71 5.61
N CYS A 70 -5.30 0.25 5.72
CA CYS A 70 -5.49 1.60 5.17
C CYS A 70 -5.65 1.57 3.65
N LEU A 71 -4.80 0.82 2.96
CA LEU A 71 -4.85 0.67 1.51
C LEU A 71 -6.21 0.11 1.07
N SER A 72 -6.71 -0.94 1.72
CA SER A 72 -8.02 -1.53 1.43
C SER A 72 -9.16 -0.54 1.60
N TRP A 73 -9.12 0.30 2.64
CA TRP A 73 -10.12 1.36 2.84
C TRP A 73 -10.06 2.44 1.76
N ASP A 74 -8.85 2.87 1.39
CA ASP A 74 -8.66 3.90 0.37
C ASP A 74 -9.05 3.37 -1.02
N VAL A 75 -8.73 2.12 -1.33
CA VAL A 75 -9.19 1.42 -2.54
C VAL A 75 -10.72 1.34 -2.56
N SER A 76 -11.36 0.93 -1.46
CA SER A 76 -12.82 0.94 -1.35
C SER A 76 -13.42 2.33 -1.56
N THR A 77 -12.80 3.37 -1.00
CA THR A 77 -13.26 4.76 -1.20
C THR A 77 -13.16 5.16 -2.66
N LEU A 78 -12.08 4.79 -3.38
CA LEU A 78 -11.89 5.13 -4.79
C LEU A 78 -13.01 4.59 -5.68
N TRP A 79 -13.36 3.33 -5.51
CA TRP A 79 -14.32 2.66 -6.41
C TRP A 79 -15.79 2.76 -5.96
N ASN A 80 -16.05 3.14 -4.70
CA ASN A 80 -17.41 3.29 -4.16
C ASN A 80 -17.87 4.77 -4.08
N THR A 81 -17.04 5.73 -4.51
CA THR A 81 -17.45 7.14 -4.53
C THR A 81 -18.37 7.41 -5.71
N GLU A 82 -19.55 7.92 -5.42
CA GLU A 82 -20.53 8.30 -6.44
C GLU A 82 -20.00 9.45 -7.32
N PRO A 83 -20.24 9.42 -8.64
CA PRO A 83 -19.76 10.40 -9.60
C PRO A 83 -20.58 11.71 -9.55
N VAL A 84 -20.55 12.41 -8.42
CA VAL A 84 -21.24 13.70 -8.26
C VAL A 84 -20.23 14.84 -8.36
N PRO A 85 -20.37 15.77 -9.32
CA PRO A 85 -19.49 16.93 -9.45
C PRO A 85 -19.46 17.76 -8.18
N ASP A 86 -18.28 18.20 -7.78
CA ASP A 86 -18.01 19.07 -6.60
C ASP A 86 -18.54 18.53 -5.26
N ALA A 87 -18.90 17.24 -5.19
CA ALA A 87 -19.30 16.63 -3.93
C ALA A 87 -18.12 16.48 -2.97
N PRO A 88 -18.36 16.54 -1.65
CA PRO A 88 -17.30 16.23 -0.64
C PRO A 88 -16.64 14.86 -0.88
N GLY A 89 -17.40 13.87 -1.35
CA GLY A 89 -16.90 12.53 -1.68
C GLY A 89 -15.83 12.53 -2.79
N THR A 90 -15.94 13.38 -3.80
CA THR A 90 -14.93 13.51 -4.87
C THR A 90 -13.57 13.96 -4.29
N ARG A 91 -13.57 14.87 -3.31
CA ARG A 91 -12.35 15.28 -2.62
C ARG A 91 -11.76 14.15 -1.78
N ASP A 92 -12.59 13.38 -1.10
CA ASP A 92 -12.15 12.26 -0.29
C ASP A 92 -11.57 11.14 -1.15
N ALA A 93 -12.18 10.87 -2.32
CA ALA A 93 -11.65 9.96 -3.33
C ALA A 93 -10.31 10.45 -3.90
N ALA A 94 -10.17 11.75 -4.17
CA ALA A 94 -8.91 12.33 -4.62
C ALA A 94 -7.78 12.16 -3.59
N TRP A 95 -8.06 12.36 -2.32
CA TRP A 95 -7.12 12.11 -1.23
C TRP A 95 -6.83 10.62 -1.04
N ALA A 96 -7.83 9.76 -1.21
CA ALA A 96 -7.64 8.32 -1.22
C ALA A 96 -6.69 7.90 -2.35
N LEU A 97 -6.84 8.44 -3.56
CA LEU A 97 -5.94 8.18 -4.67
C LEU A 97 -4.48 8.56 -4.34
N GLU A 98 -4.26 9.74 -3.76
CA GLU A 98 -2.92 10.16 -3.36
C GLU A 98 -2.30 9.20 -2.33
N ARG A 99 -3.08 8.73 -1.35
CA ARG A 99 -2.62 7.75 -0.35
C ARG A 99 -2.38 6.37 -0.96
N VAL A 100 -3.23 5.93 -1.89
CA VAL A 100 -3.04 4.67 -2.64
C VAL A 100 -1.73 4.71 -3.41
N CYS A 101 -1.50 5.77 -4.21
CA CYS A 101 -0.27 5.93 -4.98
C CYS A 101 0.97 5.86 -4.08
N GLN A 102 0.94 6.58 -2.95
CA GLN A 102 2.08 6.61 -2.02
C GLN A 102 2.26 5.28 -1.27
N SER A 103 1.17 4.59 -0.93
CA SER A 103 1.23 3.28 -0.28
C SER A 103 1.80 2.22 -1.22
N VAL A 104 1.36 2.20 -2.48
CA VAL A 104 1.87 1.27 -3.50
C VAL A 104 3.35 1.56 -3.79
N GLN A 105 3.74 2.84 -3.89
CA GLN A 105 5.14 3.23 -4.05
C GLN A 105 6.00 2.76 -2.88
N PHE A 106 5.53 2.93 -1.64
CA PHE A 106 6.24 2.43 -0.46
C PHE A 106 6.40 0.90 -0.49
N LEU A 107 5.34 0.17 -0.80
CA LEU A 107 5.39 -1.29 -0.90
C LEU A 107 6.32 -1.75 -2.01
N HIS A 108 6.31 -1.06 -3.15
CA HIS A 108 7.22 -1.32 -4.26
C HIS A 108 8.68 -1.09 -3.84
N ASP A 109 9.00 0.05 -3.22
CA ASP A 109 10.36 0.36 -2.74
C ASP A 109 10.80 -0.64 -1.64
N LEU A 110 9.86 -1.17 -0.85
CA LEU A 110 10.14 -2.14 0.20
C LEU A 110 10.47 -3.54 -0.36
N TYR A 111 9.71 -4.01 -1.33
CA TYR A 111 9.80 -5.38 -1.86
C TYR A 111 10.58 -5.48 -3.17
N MET A 112 10.73 -4.38 -3.92
CA MET A 112 11.44 -4.31 -5.20
C MET A 112 12.49 -3.20 -5.21
N PRO A 113 13.50 -3.25 -4.34
CA PRO A 113 14.52 -2.21 -4.29
C PRO A 113 15.27 -2.10 -5.62
N GLU A 114 15.40 -0.89 -6.14
CA GLU A 114 16.09 -0.63 -7.40
C GLU A 114 17.59 -0.94 -7.31
N GLY A 115 18.11 -1.69 -8.29
CA GLY A 115 19.55 -1.92 -8.51
C GLY A 115 19.99 -3.38 -8.38
N ILE A 116 20.99 -3.76 -9.20
CA ILE A 116 21.52 -5.15 -9.26
C ILE A 116 22.12 -5.60 -7.92
N ALA A 117 22.76 -4.70 -7.17
CA ALA A 117 23.32 -4.98 -5.85
C ALA A 117 22.24 -5.20 -4.78
N THR A 118 21.07 -4.57 -4.95
CA THR A 118 19.93 -4.68 -4.04
C THR A 118 19.04 -5.89 -4.37
N ARG A 119 18.99 -6.40 -5.60
CA ARG A 119 18.27 -7.64 -5.92
C ARG A 119 18.79 -8.83 -5.10
N ASN A 120 20.10 -8.99 -5.01
CA ASN A 120 20.70 -10.04 -4.14
C ASN A 120 20.46 -9.78 -2.65
N LEU A 121 20.22 -8.52 -2.26
CA LEU A 121 19.81 -8.16 -0.91
C LEU A 121 18.32 -8.45 -0.70
N ALA A 122 17.46 -8.14 -1.67
CA ALA A 122 16.03 -8.42 -1.60
C ALA A 122 15.75 -9.93 -1.46
N GLU A 123 16.46 -10.79 -2.20
CA GLU A 123 16.39 -12.25 -2.02
C GLU A 123 16.86 -12.72 -0.63
N LYS A 124 17.78 -11.96 0.01
CA LYS A 124 18.23 -12.21 1.39
C LYS A 124 17.34 -11.52 2.43
N LEU A 125 16.59 -10.48 2.04
CA LEU A 125 15.73 -9.70 2.90
C LEU A 125 14.40 -10.38 3.22
N VAL A 126 14.04 -11.43 2.49
CA VAL A 126 12.88 -12.23 2.80
C VAL A 126 13.21 -13.14 3.98
N SER A 127 13.41 -12.52 5.15
CA SER A 127 13.53 -13.28 6.38
C SER A 127 12.26 -14.08 6.62
N ALA A 128 12.38 -15.20 7.30
CA ALA A 128 11.21 -16.01 7.68
C ALA A 128 10.15 -15.16 8.44
N GLN A 129 10.58 -14.11 9.13
CA GLN A 129 9.69 -13.19 9.84
C GLN A 129 8.96 -12.25 8.89
N ALA A 130 9.63 -11.66 7.91
CA ALA A 130 8.99 -10.82 6.91
C ALA A 130 7.97 -11.63 6.10
N GLN A 131 8.31 -12.86 5.73
CA GLN A 131 7.38 -13.81 5.08
C GLN A 131 6.16 -14.11 5.95
N ALA A 132 6.36 -14.36 7.25
CA ALA A 132 5.27 -14.63 8.17
C ALA A 132 4.33 -13.44 8.33
N VAL A 133 4.89 -12.21 8.36
CA VAL A 133 4.10 -10.96 8.41
C VAL A 133 3.29 -10.78 7.13
N LEU A 134 3.93 -10.95 5.97
CA LEU A 134 3.26 -10.86 4.67
C LEU A 134 2.14 -11.91 4.53
N ASN A 135 2.42 -13.15 4.88
CA ASN A 135 1.43 -14.24 4.82
C ASN A 135 0.20 -13.96 5.71
N GLY A 136 0.38 -13.26 6.83
CA GLY A 136 -0.73 -12.88 7.73
C GLY A 136 -1.71 -11.88 7.13
N VAL A 137 -1.31 -11.14 6.11
CA VAL A 137 -2.15 -10.13 5.43
C VAL A 137 -2.33 -10.41 3.94
N ARG A 138 -1.82 -11.56 3.47
CA ARG A 138 -1.65 -11.89 2.06
C ARG A 138 -2.93 -11.71 1.24
N TYR A 139 -4.05 -12.24 1.72
CA TYR A 139 -5.33 -12.13 1.02
C TYR A 139 -5.74 -10.66 0.81
N ALA A 140 -5.77 -9.86 1.87
CA ALA A 140 -6.14 -8.44 1.78
C ALA A 140 -5.16 -7.65 0.90
N PHE A 141 -3.87 -8.00 0.94
CA PHE A 141 -2.83 -7.42 0.09
C PHE A 141 -3.08 -7.69 -1.39
N ILE A 142 -3.36 -8.95 -1.73
CA ILE A 142 -3.65 -9.39 -3.09
C ILE A 142 -4.90 -8.71 -3.63
N VAL A 143 -6.00 -8.72 -2.88
CA VAL A 143 -7.27 -8.09 -3.29
C VAL A 143 -7.09 -6.58 -3.52
N ALA A 144 -6.39 -5.88 -2.61
CA ALA A 144 -6.16 -4.45 -2.77
C ALA A 144 -5.30 -4.14 -4.00
N LEU A 145 -4.19 -4.86 -4.21
CA LEU A 145 -3.32 -4.65 -5.37
C LEU A 145 -4.02 -5.06 -6.68
N GLY A 146 -4.73 -6.17 -6.69
CA GLY A 146 -5.46 -6.64 -7.87
C GLY A 146 -6.51 -5.63 -8.31
N ARG A 147 -7.24 -5.03 -7.36
CA ARG A 147 -8.21 -3.99 -7.68
C ARG A 147 -7.56 -2.72 -8.24
N ILE A 148 -6.38 -2.34 -7.75
CA ILE A 148 -5.62 -1.21 -8.30
C ILE A 148 -5.10 -1.52 -9.70
N ALA A 149 -4.58 -2.73 -9.93
CA ALA A 149 -3.93 -3.11 -11.17
C ALA A 149 -4.91 -3.37 -12.33
N PHE A 150 -6.10 -3.94 -12.03
CA PHE A 150 -6.96 -4.53 -13.06
C PHE A 150 -8.39 -4.00 -13.07
N ALA A 151 -8.85 -3.25 -12.06
CA ALA A 151 -10.19 -2.70 -12.07
C ALA A 151 -10.34 -1.57 -13.10
N ASN A 152 -11.56 -1.39 -13.59
CA ASN A 152 -11.89 -0.26 -14.46
C ASN A 152 -11.64 1.08 -13.76
N GLU A 153 -11.47 2.14 -14.55
CA GLU A 153 -11.34 3.51 -14.05
C GLU A 153 -12.53 3.87 -13.15
N PRO A 154 -12.31 4.45 -11.95
CA PRO A 154 -13.41 4.88 -11.08
C PRO A 154 -14.27 5.97 -11.72
N ASP A 155 -15.58 5.83 -11.65
CA ASP A 155 -16.56 6.70 -12.33
C ASP A 155 -16.45 8.18 -11.94
N TRP A 156 -16.06 8.48 -10.70
CA TRP A 156 -15.92 9.86 -10.24
C TRP A 156 -14.84 10.65 -11.00
N LEU A 157 -13.85 9.96 -11.60
CA LEU A 157 -12.80 10.61 -12.39
C LEU A 157 -13.35 11.28 -13.66
N MET A 158 -14.48 10.83 -14.19
CA MET A 158 -15.09 11.46 -15.37
C MET A 158 -15.53 12.91 -15.11
N HIS A 159 -15.82 13.24 -13.87
CA HIS A 159 -16.35 14.56 -13.47
C HIS A 159 -15.32 15.42 -12.75
N ASP A 160 -14.05 14.95 -12.65
CA ASP A 160 -13.01 15.65 -11.96
C ASP A 160 -12.30 16.67 -12.86
N THR A 161 -12.15 17.89 -12.38
CA THR A 161 -11.42 18.97 -13.08
C THR A 161 -9.93 18.65 -13.30
N GLN A 162 -9.36 17.75 -12.52
CA GLN A 162 -7.99 17.26 -12.63
C GLN A 162 -7.89 15.82 -13.16
N ALA A 163 -8.94 15.33 -13.84
CA ALA A 163 -9.05 13.95 -14.30
C ALA A 163 -7.78 13.43 -15.01
N HIS A 164 -7.22 14.19 -15.93
CA HIS A 164 -6.03 13.78 -16.68
C HIS A 164 -4.84 13.47 -15.73
N ARG A 165 -4.54 14.37 -14.80
CA ARG A 165 -3.46 14.17 -13.83
C ARG A 165 -3.70 12.94 -12.95
N ARG A 166 -4.93 12.77 -12.50
CA ARG A 166 -5.31 11.68 -11.60
C ARG A 166 -5.35 10.33 -12.31
N ARG A 167 -5.73 10.31 -13.60
CA ARG A 167 -5.58 9.11 -14.44
C ARG A 167 -4.12 8.66 -14.52
N THR A 168 -3.22 9.58 -14.82
CA THR A 168 -1.78 9.26 -14.86
C THR A 168 -1.27 8.74 -13.51
N GLN A 169 -1.75 9.30 -12.39
CA GLN A 169 -1.40 8.79 -11.06
C GLN A 169 -1.92 7.37 -10.84
N LEU A 170 -3.17 7.09 -11.22
CA LEU A 170 -3.77 5.76 -11.12
C LEU A 170 -3.05 4.75 -12.02
N GLU A 171 -2.74 5.12 -13.26
CA GLU A 171 -1.98 4.28 -14.20
C GLU A 171 -0.60 3.92 -13.64
N CYS A 172 0.13 4.89 -13.06
CA CYS A 172 1.39 4.63 -12.39
C CYS A 172 1.22 3.68 -11.20
N ALA A 173 0.20 3.88 -10.37
CA ALA A 173 -0.08 3.00 -9.24
C ALA A 173 -0.46 1.58 -9.71
N ALA A 174 -1.23 1.46 -10.79
CA ALA A 174 -1.61 0.18 -11.38
C ALA A 174 -0.39 -0.59 -11.91
N MET A 175 0.54 0.10 -12.57
CA MET A 175 1.80 -0.51 -13.03
C MET A 175 2.63 -1.04 -11.85
N LEU A 176 2.84 -0.22 -10.81
CA LEU A 176 3.59 -0.65 -9.63
C LEU A 176 2.89 -1.79 -8.87
N ALA A 177 1.56 -1.79 -8.82
CA ALA A 177 0.77 -2.86 -8.22
C ALA A 177 0.90 -4.17 -9.00
N SER A 178 0.89 -4.11 -10.34
CA SER A 178 1.13 -5.26 -11.21
C SER A 178 2.53 -5.85 -10.99
N ASP A 179 3.57 -5.01 -10.97
CA ASP A 179 4.94 -5.43 -10.70
C ASP A 179 5.07 -6.13 -9.32
N LEU A 180 4.36 -5.61 -8.30
CA LEU A 180 4.32 -6.23 -6.97
C LEU A 180 3.63 -7.60 -7.00
N ILE A 181 2.51 -7.71 -7.69
CA ILE A 181 1.78 -8.98 -7.86
C ILE A 181 2.72 -10.02 -8.48
N ASP A 182 3.36 -9.70 -9.59
CA ASP A 182 4.24 -10.61 -10.32
C ASP A 182 5.48 -11.02 -9.51
N SER A 183 5.94 -10.18 -8.58
CA SER A 183 7.14 -10.47 -7.79
C SER A 183 6.87 -11.17 -6.45
N VAL A 184 5.70 -10.94 -5.86
CA VAL A 184 5.34 -11.44 -4.52
C VAL A 184 4.50 -12.72 -4.61
N LEU A 185 3.85 -12.94 -5.74
CA LEU A 185 2.95 -14.07 -5.95
C LEU A 185 3.59 -15.15 -6.83
N SER A 186 3.20 -16.38 -6.57
CA SER A 186 3.46 -17.48 -7.51
C SER A 186 2.49 -17.41 -8.69
N PRO A 187 2.84 -17.99 -9.87
CA PRO A 187 1.94 -18.02 -11.02
C PRO A 187 0.52 -18.56 -10.74
N ASN A 188 0.41 -19.55 -9.87
CA ASN A 188 -0.88 -20.14 -9.50
C ASN A 188 -1.77 -19.17 -8.71
N GLU A 189 -1.16 -18.29 -7.91
CA GLU A 189 -1.89 -17.29 -7.13
C GLU A 189 -2.35 -16.11 -7.99
N THR A 190 -1.66 -15.84 -9.09
CA THR A 190 -2.08 -14.83 -10.05
C THR A 190 -3.40 -15.24 -10.72
N ASP A 191 -3.57 -16.53 -11.04
CA ASP A 191 -4.80 -17.06 -11.62
C ASP A 191 -5.97 -16.95 -10.62
N GLU A 192 -5.75 -17.26 -9.33
CA GLU A 192 -6.76 -17.11 -8.28
C GLU A 192 -7.22 -15.65 -8.12
N ILE A 193 -6.32 -14.68 -8.32
CA ILE A 193 -6.67 -13.24 -8.26
C ILE A 193 -7.58 -12.85 -9.43
N TYR A 194 -7.27 -13.31 -10.62
CA TYR A 194 -8.12 -13.02 -11.78
C TYR A 194 -9.52 -13.60 -11.61
N GLU A 195 -9.65 -14.80 -11.04
CA GLU A 195 -10.96 -15.39 -10.72
C GLU A 195 -11.71 -14.56 -9.67
N LEU A 196 -11.05 -14.16 -8.58
CA LEU A 196 -11.66 -13.31 -7.52
C LEU A 196 -12.09 -11.95 -8.03
N LEU A 197 -11.29 -11.30 -8.90
CA LEU A 197 -11.64 -10.00 -9.46
C LEU A 197 -12.76 -10.10 -10.51
N ALA A 198 -12.86 -11.22 -11.21
CA ALA A 198 -13.97 -11.48 -12.12
C ALA A 198 -15.29 -11.68 -11.36
N GLU A 199 -15.26 -12.38 -10.20
CA GLU A 199 -16.42 -12.56 -9.33
C GLU A 199 -16.88 -11.23 -8.67
N GLU A 200 -15.96 -10.31 -8.35
CA GLU A 200 -16.33 -8.99 -7.79
C GLU A 200 -16.89 -8.01 -8.85
N ALA A 201 -16.69 -8.30 -10.14
CA ALA A 201 -17.16 -7.46 -11.25
C ALA A 201 -18.57 -7.81 -11.75
N GLU A 202 -19.12 -8.95 -11.30
CA GLU A 202 -20.53 -9.37 -11.54
C GLU A 202 -21.47 -8.80 -10.46
#